data_2c62b900644c27d2ed3a9804a8ed1920
#
_entry.id   2c62b900644c27d2ed3a9804a8ed1920
#
_cell.length_a   1.000
_cell.length_b   1.000
_cell.length_c   1.000
_cell.angle_alpha   90.00
_cell.angle_beta   90.00
_cell.angle_gamma   90.00
#
_symmetry.space_group_name_H-M   'P 1'
#
loop_
_entity.id
_entity.type
_entity.pdbx_description
1 polymer ?
#
loop_
_entity_poly.entity_id
_entity_poly.type
_entity_poly.pdbx_seq_one_letter_code
_entity_poly.pdbx_strand_id
1 'polypeptide(L)'
;MGEYNENKYKENWIIICYTTYLFNSWRNTIFKTMRRFKQQLSQEKCIEILTNEPHGVLSLISDTGYPYGFPITHWYDEKTGNIYFHGAKEGHKMDCLKQCDKASFCVMDKGFKKDGEWAIHYQSVIVFGKIKLVDDPNKVKEICTKLCLKFTNDQDYIDHELKYSGPSVQCFELIPEYMTGKIVKES
;
A
#
# COMPACT_ATOMS: atom_id res chain seq x y z
N MET A 1 25.51 47.13 -0.75
CA MET A 1 24.60 46.70 -1.85
C MET A 1 25.09 45.36 -2.28
N GLY A 2 24.44 44.28 -1.85
CA GLY A 2 24.84 42.91 -2.17
C GLY A 2 24.05 42.45 -3.38
N GLU A 3 24.72 42.04 -4.42
CA GLU A 3 24.11 41.43 -5.59
C GLU A 3 23.45 40.12 -5.19
N TYR A 4 22.16 40.05 -5.38
CA TYR A 4 21.34 38.83 -5.19
C TYR A 4 21.67 37.87 -6.33
N ASN A 5 22.27 36.73 -6.00
CA ASN A 5 22.73 35.74 -6.96
C ASN A 5 21.54 34.86 -7.43
N GLU A 6 20.78 35.34 -8.42
CA GLU A 6 19.65 34.63 -9.06
C GLU A 6 20.04 33.30 -9.74
N ASN A 7 21.33 33.08 -10.06
CA ASN A 7 21.77 31.87 -10.76
C ASN A 7 21.75 30.62 -9.88
N LYS A 8 21.94 30.76 -8.56
CA LYS A 8 21.99 29.60 -7.65
C LYS A 8 20.62 28.90 -7.48
N TYR A 9 19.53 29.65 -7.67
CA TYR A 9 18.17 29.08 -7.60
C TYR A 9 17.75 28.42 -8.91
N LYS A 10 18.19 28.94 -10.06
CA LYS A 10 17.89 28.33 -11.37
C LYS A 10 18.54 26.96 -11.53
N GLU A 11 19.76 26.78 -11.07
CA GLU A 11 20.46 25.47 -11.13
C GLU A 11 19.79 24.42 -10.24
N ASN A 12 19.32 24.79 -9.05
CA ASN A 12 18.61 23.88 -8.17
C ASN A 12 17.25 23.43 -8.74
N TRP A 13 16.52 24.31 -9.41
CA TRP A 13 15.25 23.96 -10.07
C TRP A 13 15.45 23.02 -11.26
N ILE A 14 16.50 23.24 -12.04
CA ILE A 14 16.84 22.37 -13.17
C ILE A 14 17.22 20.98 -12.67
N ILE A 15 18.00 20.87 -11.61
CA ILE A 15 18.40 19.58 -11.01
C ILE A 15 17.17 18.85 -10.45
N ILE A 16 16.29 19.55 -9.74
CA ILE A 16 15.05 18.98 -9.21
C ILE A 16 14.11 18.51 -10.34
N CYS A 17 13.95 19.32 -11.40
CA CYS A 17 13.16 18.90 -12.56
C CYS A 17 13.78 17.72 -13.30
N TYR A 18 15.12 17.68 -13.46
CA TYR A 18 15.81 16.58 -14.13
C TYR A 18 15.77 15.29 -13.30
N THR A 19 15.95 15.37 -11.99
CA THR A 19 15.84 14.20 -11.10
C THR A 19 14.42 13.69 -11.04
N THR A 20 13.40 14.56 -11.01
CA THR A 20 11.99 14.18 -11.06
C THR A 20 11.62 13.57 -12.41
N TYR A 21 12.14 14.14 -13.52
CA TYR A 21 11.91 13.59 -14.86
C TYR A 21 12.59 12.23 -15.05
N LEU A 22 13.84 12.06 -14.63
CA LEU A 22 14.54 10.78 -14.67
C LEU A 22 13.88 9.74 -13.76
N PHE A 23 13.43 10.14 -12.56
CA PHE A 23 12.73 9.26 -11.63
C PHE A 23 11.37 8.81 -12.20
N ASN A 24 10.61 9.70 -12.83
CA ASN A 24 9.36 9.36 -13.51
C ASN A 24 9.59 8.54 -14.78
N SER A 25 10.66 8.81 -15.54
CA SER A 25 11.05 8.01 -16.71
C SER A 25 11.44 6.58 -16.30
N TRP A 26 12.17 6.41 -15.19
CA TRP A 26 12.54 5.10 -14.64
C TRP A 26 11.32 4.32 -14.15
N ARG A 27 10.38 4.97 -13.48
CA ARG A 27 9.11 4.34 -13.07
C ARG A 27 8.33 3.79 -14.25
N ASN A 28 8.27 4.54 -15.35
CA ASN A 28 7.57 4.11 -16.56
C ASN A 28 8.24 2.94 -17.29
N THR A 29 9.52 2.65 -17.02
CA THR A 29 10.23 1.50 -17.60
C THR A 29 10.06 0.22 -16.76
N ILE A 30 9.87 0.33 -15.44
CA ILE A 30 9.70 -0.82 -14.54
C ILE A 30 8.25 -1.26 -14.47
N PHE A 31 7.30 -0.32 -14.36
CA PHE A 31 5.88 -0.61 -14.22
C PHE A 31 5.15 -0.35 -15.54
N LYS A 32 4.38 -1.35 -15.97
CA LYS A 32 3.60 -1.23 -17.22
C LYS A 32 2.39 -0.33 -17.02
N THR A 33 2.17 0.58 -17.97
CA THR A 33 0.94 1.38 -18.04
C THR A 33 -0.28 0.49 -18.26
N MET A 34 -1.41 0.91 -17.70
CA MET A 34 -2.66 0.17 -17.82
C MET A 34 -3.17 0.18 -19.27
N ARG A 35 -3.34 -0.98 -19.89
CA ARG A 35 -3.88 -1.12 -21.25
C ARG A 35 -5.30 -0.54 -21.37
N ARG A 36 -6.17 -0.79 -20.39
CA ARG A 36 -7.55 -0.28 -20.33
C ARG A 36 -7.61 1.05 -19.57
N PHE A 37 -6.85 2.05 -20.02
CA PHE A 37 -6.74 3.36 -19.35
C PHE A 37 -8.08 4.10 -19.16
N LYS A 38 -9.10 3.83 -20.00
CA LYS A 38 -10.46 4.38 -19.84
C LYS A 38 -11.20 3.86 -18.60
N GLN A 39 -10.71 2.76 -18.01
CA GLN A 39 -11.24 2.17 -16.79
C GLN A 39 -10.34 2.46 -15.58
N GLN A 40 -9.30 3.26 -15.75
CA GLN A 40 -8.39 3.63 -14.68
C GLN A 40 -9.10 4.55 -13.69
N LEU A 41 -8.91 4.28 -12.40
CA LEU A 41 -9.38 5.12 -11.31
C LEU A 41 -8.39 6.28 -11.09
N SER A 42 -8.89 7.39 -10.55
CA SER A 42 -8.04 8.46 -10.05
C SER A 42 -7.26 8.00 -8.80
N GLN A 43 -6.19 8.71 -8.44
CA GLN A 43 -5.41 8.39 -7.25
C GLN A 43 -6.25 8.56 -5.97
N GLU A 44 -7.11 9.58 -5.90
CA GLU A 44 -8.02 9.83 -4.79
C GLU A 44 -8.96 8.64 -4.59
N LYS A 45 -9.50 8.08 -5.69
CA LYS A 45 -10.37 6.90 -5.60
C LYS A 45 -9.61 5.65 -5.17
N CYS A 46 -8.36 5.50 -5.57
CA CYS A 46 -7.50 4.42 -5.08
C CYS A 46 -7.26 4.53 -3.57
N ILE A 47 -6.98 5.74 -3.07
CA ILE A 47 -6.81 6.02 -1.65
C ILE A 47 -8.09 5.71 -0.86
N GLU A 48 -9.24 6.15 -1.37
CA GLU A 48 -10.54 5.87 -0.75
C GLU A 48 -10.78 4.36 -0.57
N ILE A 49 -10.47 3.55 -1.60
CA ILE A 49 -10.60 2.09 -1.52
C ILE A 49 -9.63 1.50 -0.50
N LEU A 50 -8.36 1.92 -0.51
CA LEU A 50 -7.35 1.46 0.47
C LEU A 50 -7.71 1.84 1.90
N THR A 51 -8.36 2.97 2.11
CA THR A 51 -8.79 3.43 3.44
C THR A 51 -10.00 2.65 3.94
N ASN A 52 -11.00 2.43 3.07
CA ASN A 52 -12.29 1.89 3.47
C ASN A 52 -12.33 0.36 3.53
N GLU A 53 -11.66 -0.32 2.60
CA GLU A 53 -11.68 -1.78 2.57
C GLU A 53 -10.81 -2.37 3.69
N PRO A 54 -11.31 -3.36 4.44
CA PRO A 54 -10.57 -3.91 5.57
C PRO A 54 -9.50 -4.92 5.16
N HIS A 55 -9.66 -5.60 4.03
CA HIS A 55 -8.82 -6.72 3.64
C HIS A 55 -8.31 -6.55 2.21
N GLY A 56 -7.15 -7.12 1.95
CA GLY A 56 -6.58 -7.28 0.63
C GLY A 56 -5.72 -8.53 0.56
N VAL A 57 -5.08 -8.75 -0.58
CA VAL A 57 -4.13 -9.84 -0.80
C VAL A 57 -2.73 -9.25 -0.92
N LEU A 58 -1.86 -9.59 0.04
CA LEU A 58 -0.44 -9.28 -0.03
C LEU A 58 0.27 -10.43 -0.73
N SER A 59 1.07 -10.10 -1.75
CA SER A 59 1.83 -11.07 -2.52
C SER A 59 3.32 -10.79 -2.38
N LEU A 60 4.06 -11.82 -1.99
CA LEU A 60 5.51 -11.85 -1.79
C LEU A 60 6.15 -12.83 -2.77
N ILE A 61 7.48 -12.78 -2.89
CA ILE A 61 8.25 -13.78 -3.65
C ILE A 61 8.76 -14.82 -2.64
N SER A 62 8.39 -16.09 -2.86
CA SER A 62 8.85 -17.18 -2.04
C SER A 62 10.28 -17.61 -2.41
N ASP A 63 10.93 -18.37 -1.55
CA ASP A 63 12.24 -19.00 -1.76
C ASP A 63 12.25 -19.99 -2.95
N THR A 64 11.08 -20.54 -3.27
CA THR A 64 10.89 -21.40 -4.45
C THR A 64 10.70 -20.62 -5.75
N GLY A 65 10.65 -19.28 -5.69
CA GLY A 65 10.39 -18.38 -6.82
C GLY A 65 8.91 -18.26 -7.19
N TYR A 66 8.00 -18.98 -6.52
CA TYR A 66 6.57 -18.77 -6.72
C TYR A 66 6.06 -17.52 -6.02
N PRO A 67 5.13 -16.78 -6.65
CA PRO A 67 4.38 -15.74 -5.96
C PRO A 67 3.56 -16.34 -4.81
N TYR A 68 3.74 -15.82 -3.60
CA TYR A 68 2.99 -16.22 -2.42
C TYR A 68 1.99 -15.14 -2.04
N GLY A 69 0.73 -15.31 -2.43
CA GLY A 69 -0.37 -14.39 -2.14
C GLY A 69 -1.25 -14.91 -1.00
N PHE A 70 -1.54 -14.05 -0.02
CA PHE A 70 -2.40 -14.38 1.12
C PHE A 70 -3.28 -13.19 1.54
N PRO A 71 -4.50 -13.45 2.03
CA PRO A 71 -5.38 -12.40 2.54
C PRO A 71 -4.81 -11.82 3.84
N ILE A 72 -4.92 -10.51 4.00
CA ILE A 72 -4.44 -9.81 5.19
C ILE A 72 -5.23 -8.52 5.40
N THR A 73 -5.45 -8.17 6.68
CA THR A 73 -5.96 -6.86 7.09
C THR A 73 -4.86 -5.82 6.95
N HIS A 74 -5.22 -4.62 6.51
CA HIS A 74 -4.27 -3.53 6.32
C HIS A 74 -4.80 -2.22 6.89
N TRP A 75 -3.85 -1.31 7.16
CA TRP A 75 -4.10 0.10 7.42
C TRP A 75 -3.32 0.95 6.43
N TYR A 76 -4.03 1.80 5.68
CA TYR A 76 -3.43 2.82 4.83
C TYR A 76 -3.24 4.10 5.65
N ASP A 77 -2.02 4.60 5.74
CA ASP A 77 -1.71 5.87 6.41
C ASP A 77 -1.70 7.00 5.38
N GLU A 78 -2.75 7.81 5.37
CA GLU A 78 -2.90 8.93 4.44
C GLU A 78 -1.81 10.00 4.57
N LYS A 79 -1.12 10.07 5.73
CA LYS A 79 -0.05 11.05 5.97
C LYS A 79 1.24 10.68 5.25
N THR A 80 1.57 9.41 5.23
CA THR A 80 2.80 8.89 4.64
C THR A 80 2.59 8.23 3.28
N GLY A 81 1.35 7.83 2.97
CA GLY A 81 1.00 7.02 1.80
C GLY A 81 1.41 5.55 1.94
N ASN A 82 1.90 5.12 3.09
CA ASN A 82 2.35 3.75 3.33
C ASN A 82 1.20 2.84 3.79
N ILE A 83 1.37 1.54 3.57
CA ILE A 83 0.40 0.52 3.96
C ILE A 83 1.02 -0.36 5.03
N TYR A 84 0.29 -0.57 6.11
CA TYR A 84 0.76 -1.33 7.26
C TYR A 84 -0.05 -2.59 7.47
N PHE A 85 0.64 -3.62 7.92
CA PHE A 85 0.10 -4.94 8.21
C PHE A 85 0.65 -5.46 9.53
N HIS A 86 0.01 -6.51 10.05
CA HIS A 86 0.58 -7.29 11.14
C HIS A 86 0.46 -8.79 10.88
N GLY A 87 1.24 -9.57 11.61
CA GLY A 87 1.20 -11.03 11.56
C GLY A 87 2.11 -11.66 12.62
N ALA A 88 2.23 -12.97 12.57
CA ALA A 88 3.14 -13.70 13.44
C ALA A 88 4.61 -13.41 13.09
N LYS A 89 5.50 -13.56 14.09
CA LYS A 89 6.96 -13.38 13.96
C LYS A 89 7.65 -14.50 13.18
N GLU A 90 6.94 -15.58 12.91
CA GLU A 90 7.45 -16.78 12.24
C GLU A 90 6.53 -17.21 11.10
N GLY A 91 7.03 -18.12 10.25
CA GLY A 91 6.30 -18.76 9.17
C GLY A 91 6.69 -18.24 7.79
N HIS A 92 6.14 -18.87 6.77
CA HIS A 92 6.51 -18.71 5.36
C HIS A 92 6.57 -17.24 4.88
N LYS A 93 5.66 -16.39 5.33
CA LYS A 93 5.69 -14.97 5.02
C LYS A 93 6.96 -14.27 5.51
N MET A 94 7.45 -14.64 6.72
CA MET A 94 8.68 -14.10 7.28
C MET A 94 9.91 -14.56 6.50
N ASP A 95 9.90 -15.79 6.00
CA ASP A 95 10.99 -16.33 5.19
C ASP A 95 11.04 -15.63 3.83
N CYS A 96 9.88 -15.36 3.21
CA CYS A 96 9.80 -14.53 1.99
C CYS A 96 10.37 -13.12 2.21
N LEU A 97 10.01 -12.46 3.32
CA LEU A 97 10.47 -11.09 3.64
C LEU A 97 11.97 -10.98 3.87
N LYS A 98 12.60 -12.04 4.42
CA LYS A 98 14.07 -12.09 4.58
C LYS A 98 14.80 -12.15 3.23
N GLN A 99 14.13 -12.71 2.21
CA GLN A 99 14.76 -12.98 0.91
C GLN A 99 14.53 -11.86 -0.10
N CYS A 100 13.36 -11.23 -0.12
CA CYS A 100 12.99 -10.24 -1.12
C CYS A 100 12.11 -9.15 -0.51
N ASP A 101 12.50 -7.90 -0.71
CA ASP A 101 11.76 -6.73 -0.25
C ASP A 101 10.63 -6.28 -1.20
N LYS A 102 10.51 -6.90 -2.38
CA LYS A 102 9.48 -6.54 -3.36
C LYS A 102 8.17 -7.21 -3.04
N ALA A 103 7.11 -6.42 -3.04
CA ALA A 103 5.76 -6.91 -2.78
C ALA A 103 4.75 -6.26 -3.72
N SER A 104 3.61 -6.93 -3.89
CA SER A 104 2.41 -6.31 -4.43
C SER A 104 1.25 -6.53 -3.48
N PHE A 105 0.37 -5.53 -3.38
CA PHE A 105 -0.82 -5.58 -2.56
C PHE A 105 -2.04 -5.25 -3.41
N CYS A 106 -3.07 -6.10 -3.37
CA CYS A 106 -4.30 -5.93 -4.12
C CYS A 106 -5.49 -5.82 -3.18
N VAL A 107 -6.27 -4.76 -3.35
CA VAL A 107 -7.54 -4.55 -2.64
C VAL A 107 -8.66 -4.47 -3.67
N MET A 108 -9.81 -5.02 -3.34
CA MET A 108 -11.01 -4.98 -4.17
C MET A 108 -12.21 -4.62 -3.30
N ASP A 109 -13.08 -3.74 -3.80
CA ASP A 109 -14.34 -3.42 -3.14
C ASP A 109 -15.37 -4.57 -3.29
N LYS A 110 -16.50 -4.45 -2.60
CA LYS A 110 -17.58 -5.44 -2.69
C LYS A 110 -18.28 -5.43 -4.04
N GLY A 111 -18.06 -4.40 -4.83
CA GLY A 111 -18.76 -4.18 -6.08
C GLY A 111 -20.23 -3.82 -5.91
N PHE A 112 -20.87 -3.56 -7.03
CA PHE A 112 -22.30 -3.29 -7.11
C PHE A 112 -22.90 -3.86 -8.39
N LYS A 113 -24.17 -4.17 -8.34
CA LYS A 113 -24.94 -4.61 -9.51
C LYS A 113 -25.93 -3.51 -9.89
N LYS A 114 -25.99 -3.18 -11.17
CA LYS A 114 -26.99 -2.28 -11.68
C LYS A 114 -28.27 -3.03 -12.04
N ASP A 115 -29.40 -2.37 -11.87
CA ASP A 115 -30.69 -2.93 -12.26
C ASP A 115 -30.71 -3.25 -13.76
N GLY A 116 -31.15 -4.47 -14.08
CA GLY A 116 -31.19 -4.96 -15.47
C GLY A 116 -29.87 -5.48 -16.03
N GLU A 117 -28.74 -5.31 -15.33
CA GLU A 117 -27.45 -5.90 -15.72
C GLU A 117 -27.23 -7.22 -14.98
N TRP A 118 -26.60 -8.19 -15.64
CA TRP A 118 -26.26 -9.48 -15.01
C TRP A 118 -24.90 -9.42 -14.29
N ALA A 119 -24.02 -8.54 -14.74
CA ALA A 119 -22.64 -8.44 -14.28
C ALA A 119 -22.51 -7.61 -12.99
N ILE A 120 -21.51 -7.94 -12.19
CA ILE A 120 -21.10 -7.16 -11.03
C ILE A 120 -19.98 -6.19 -11.47
N HIS A 121 -20.19 -4.91 -11.20
CA HIS A 121 -19.18 -3.89 -11.34
C HIS A 121 -18.39 -3.80 -10.04
N TYR A 122 -17.07 -3.82 -10.12
CA TYR A 122 -16.20 -3.69 -8.94
C TYR A 122 -14.97 -2.84 -9.25
N GLN A 123 -14.38 -2.33 -8.20
CA GLN A 123 -13.18 -1.53 -8.26
C GLN A 123 -12.04 -2.26 -7.52
N SER A 124 -10.84 -2.14 -8.06
CA SER A 124 -9.67 -2.73 -7.45
C SER A 124 -8.47 -1.79 -7.53
N VAL A 125 -7.59 -1.91 -6.54
CA VAL A 125 -6.33 -1.18 -6.48
C VAL A 125 -5.21 -2.18 -6.37
N ILE A 126 -4.15 -1.99 -7.17
CA ILE A 126 -2.92 -2.76 -7.07
C ILE A 126 -1.79 -1.78 -6.75
N VAL A 127 -1.06 -2.10 -5.69
CA VAL A 127 0.10 -1.37 -5.22
C VAL A 127 1.32 -2.26 -5.35
N PHE A 128 2.36 -1.76 -6.01
CA PHE A 128 3.69 -2.36 -6.00
C PHE A 128 4.61 -1.50 -5.14
N GLY A 129 5.50 -2.14 -4.40
CA GLY A 129 6.44 -1.41 -3.56
C GLY A 129 7.41 -2.31 -2.83
N LYS A 130 8.10 -1.69 -1.90
CA LYS A 130 9.04 -2.36 -1.01
C LYS A 130 8.44 -2.55 0.36
N ILE A 131 8.57 -3.78 0.87
CA ILE A 131 8.08 -4.14 2.20
C ILE A 131 9.24 -4.33 3.16
N LYS A 132 9.09 -3.86 4.39
CA LYS A 132 10.07 -4.03 5.46
C LYS A 132 9.39 -4.30 6.80
N LEU A 133 10.16 -4.83 7.75
CA LEU A 133 9.73 -5.00 9.13
C LEU A 133 9.67 -3.64 9.85
N VAL A 134 8.77 -3.52 10.81
CA VAL A 134 8.65 -2.38 11.71
C VAL A 134 9.01 -2.83 13.10
N ASP A 135 10.12 -2.29 13.64
CA ASP A 135 10.67 -2.69 14.93
C ASP A 135 10.50 -1.61 16.02
N ASP A 136 10.10 -0.37 15.64
CA ASP A 136 9.80 0.69 16.62
C ASP A 136 8.54 0.34 17.42
N PRO A 137 8.64 0.17 18.75
CA PRO A 137 7.51 -0.24 19.59
C PRO A 137 6.33 0.74 19.56
N ASN A 138 6.60 2.04 19.42
CA ASN A 138 5.54 3.05 19.36
C ASN A 138 4.78 2.92 18.03
N LYS A 139 5.51 2.72 16.92
CA LYS A 139 4.88 2.52 15.60
C LYS A 139 4.14 1.19 15.54
N VAL A 140 4.66 0.12 16.12
CA VAL A 140 3.96 -1.18 16.25
C VAL A 140 2.64 -1.00 17.00
N LYS A 141 2.66 -0.30 18.15
CA LYS A 141 1.45 -0.01 18.93
C LYS A 141 0.44 0.79 18.09
N GLU A 142 0.89 1.83 17.40
CA GLU A 142 0.04 2.64 16.50
C GLU A 142 -0.62 1.76 15.42
N ILE A 143 0.17 0.95 14.72
CA ILE A 143 -0.32 0.07 13.64
C ILE A 143 -1.38 -0.89 14.19
N CYS A 144 -1.10 -1.60 15.27
CA CYS A 144 -2.03 -2.55 15.87
C CYS A 144 -3.33 -1.85 16.29
N THR A 145 -3.24 -0.67 16.93
CA THR A 145 -4.41 0.14 17.29
C THR A 145 -5.24 0.50 16.05
N LYS A 146 -4.60 0.99 14.97
CA LYS A 146 -5.30 1.37 13.73
C LYS A 146 -5.95 0.18 13.03
N LEU A 147 -5.34 -0.99 13.09
CA LEU A 147 -5.93 -2.22 12.55
C LEU A 147 -7.14 -2.67 13.36
N CYS A 148 -7.10 -2.59 14.69
CA CYS A 148 -8.25 -2.87 15.55
C CYS A 148 -9.41 -1.92 15.29
N LEU A 149 -9.13 -0.62 15.12
CA LEU A 149 -10.13 0.41 14.86
C LEU A 149 -10.90 0.23 13.54
N LYS A 150 -10.44 -0.63 12.63
CA LYS A 150 -11.23 -1.04 11.45
C LYS A 150 -12.45 -1.89 11.81
N PHE A 151 -12.47 -2.51 13.00
CA PHE A 151 -13.49 -3.50 13.40
C PHE A 151 -14.25 -3.12 14.67
N THR A 152 -13.63 -2.32 15.55
CA THR A 152 -14.21 -1.92 16.82
C THR A 152 -13.72 -0.56 17.28
N ASN A 153 -14.58 0.16 18.02
CA ASN A 153 -14.21 1.39 18.72
C ASN A 153 -14.14 1.16 20.25
N ASP A 154 -14.23 -0.10 20.72
CA ASP A 154 -14.10 -0.46 22.12
C ASP A 154 -12.65 -0.35 22.57
N GLN A 155 -12.35 0.69 23.34
CA GLN A 155 -10.99 0.98 23.80
C GLN A 155 -10.48 -0.07 24.78
N ASP A 156 -11.34 -0.59 25.65
CA ASP A 156 -10.96 -1.61 26.63
C ASP A 156 -10.56 -2.92 25.92
N TYR A 157 -11.31 -3.27 24.88
CA TYR A 157 -10.98 -4.41 24.03
C TYR A 157 -9.65 -4.21 23.30
N ILE A 158 -9.42 -3.04 22.71
CA ILE A 158 -8.17 -2.71 22.01
C ILE A 158 -6.99 -2.78 22.97
N ASP A 159 -7.09 -2.19 24.15
CA ASP A 159 -6.02 -2.18 25.15
C ASP A 159 -5.71 -3.61 25.65
N HIS A 160 -6.74 -4.45 25.79
CA HIS A 160 -6.57 -5.86 26.12
C HIS A 160 -5.78 -6.59 25.02
N GLU A 161 -6.18 -6.46 23.76
CA GLU A 161 -5.51 -7.11 22.63
C GLU A 161 -4.05 -6.64 22.49
N LEU A 162 -3.78 -5.35 22.62
CA LEU A 162 -2.42 -4.81 22.58
C LEU A 162 -1.53 -5.38 23.68
N LYS A 163 -2.09 -5.60 24.87
CA LYS A 163 -1.35 -6.14 26.03
C LYS A 163 -1.03 -7.62 25.88
N TYR A 164 -1.99 -8.42 25.41
CA TYR A 164 -1.86 -9.88 25.41
C TYR A 164 -1.32 -10.42 24.09
N SER A 165 -1.79 -9.91 22.96
CA SER A 165 -1.39 -10.37 21.63
C SER A 165 -0.21 -9.58 21.06
N GLY A 166 -0.06 -8.31 21.44
CA GLY A 166 0.99 -7.40 20.93
C GLY A 166 2.42 -7.97 20.99
N PRO A 167 2.88 -8.62 22.08
CA PRO A 167 4.23 -9.17 22.14
C PRO A 167 4.56 -10.24 21.10
N SER A 168 3.55 -10.95 20.58
CA SER A 168 3.70 -11.99 19.56
C SER A 168 3.58 -11.49 18.11
N VAL A 169 3.24 -10.22 17.94
CA VAL A 169 2.98 -9.60 16.63
C VAL A 169 4.25 -9.03 16.01
N GLN A 170 4.40 -9.22 14.71
CA GLN A 170 5.34 -8.50 13.86
C GLN A 170 4.54 -7.58 12.91
N CYS A 171 4.91 -6.30 12.86
CA CYS A 171 4.34 -5.37 11.89
C CYS A 171 5.23 -5.23 10.66
N PHE A 172 4.59 -4.94 9.52
CA PHE A 172 5.24 -4.72 8.22
C PHE A 172 4.77 -3.39 7.65
N GLU A 173 5.65 -2.74 6.91
CA GLU A 173 5.38 -1.50 6.18
C GLU A 173 5.64 -1.73 4.69
N LEU A 174 4.62 -1.57 3.85
CA LEU A 174 4.77 -1.50 2.40
C LEU A 174 4.87 -0.02 2.00
N ILE A 175 6.00 0.36 1.41
CA ILE A 175 6.27 1.68 0.86
C ILE A 175 5.93 1.64 -0.63
N PRO A 176 4.86 2.31 -1.08
CA PRO A 176 4.43 2.25 -2.47
C PRO A 176 5.44 2.89 -3.43
N GLU A 177 5.80 2.17 -4.48
CA GLU A 177 6.55 2.68 -5.63
C GLU A 177 5.63 3.00 -6.81
N TYR A 178 4.54 2.24 -6.96
CA TYR A 178 3.56 2.40 -8.02
C TYR A 178 2.17 1.92 -7.58
N MET A 179 1.14 2.70 -7.86
CA MET A 179 -0.26 2.38 -7.55
C MET A 179 -1.15 2.64 -8.75
N THR A 180 -2.01 1.67 -9.06
CA THR A 180 -3.05 1.79 -10.07
C THR A 180 -4.36 1.24 -9.57
N GLY A 181 -5.46 1.90 -9.93
CA GLY A 181 -6.80 1.39 -9.69
C GLY A 181 -7.57 1.22 -10.99
N LYS A 182 -8.50 0.28 -10.97
CA LYS A 182 -9.35 -0.04 -12.12
C LYS A 182 -10.79 -0.29 -11.68
N ILE A 183 -11.73 0.26 -12.45
CA ILE A 183 -13.13 -0.18 -12.40
C ILE A 183 -13.36 -1.24 -13.49
N VAL A 184 -13.91 -2.38 -13.08
CA VAL A 184 -14.41 -3.40 -14.02
C VAL A 184 -15.89 -3.10 -14.29
N LYS A 185 -16.20 -2.85 -15.54
CA LYS A 185 -17.56 -2.70 -16.06
C LYS A 185 -17.73 -3.81 -17.08
N GLU A 186 -18.45 -4.83 -16.68
CA GLU A 186 -18.84 -5.91 -17.58
C GLU A 186 -20.24 -5.58 -18.10
N SER A 187 -20.30 -5.29 -19.38
CA SER A 187 -21.54 -5.06 -20.13
C SER A 187 -21.57 -6.00 -21.32
#